data_478b5dccc3e7a66364073a57a227eab8
#
_entry.id   478b5dccc3e7a66364073a57a227eab8
#
_cell.length_a   1.000
_cell.length_b   1.000
_cell.length_c   1.000
_cell.angle_alpha   90.00
_cell.angle_beta   90.00
_cell.angle_gamma   90.00
#
_symmetry.space_group_name_H-M   'P 1'
#
loop_
_entity.id
_entity.type
_entity.pdbx_description
1 polymer ?
#
loop_
_entity_poly.entity_id
_entity_poly.type
_entity_poly.pdbx_seq_one_letter_code
_entity_poly.pdbx_strand_id
1 'polypeptide(L)'
;SFSRLILFDKRGTGLSDQVSLHDLPTIETRMDDVRAVMDAVGSESATLLGHSEGGSMSMVFAATYPDRTDGLVLVGSYASRIPSSDYPWAPDAADREAEVALVERTWGDPDHIPPWVAPSRMSDPAFVEWLARYMRLSSSPRAAAALLRMNTQVDTRHVLPMISVPTLCLYRTGDQDVKVEEGRWIANQIEGAKFVEIDGSDHLFSGDGSDAILAELEEFVTGSRGARSPERVLATVLFTDIVGSTERAAQLGD
;
A
#
# COMPACT_ATOMS: atom_id res chain seq x y z
N SER A 1 -8.14 10.21 -14.35
CA SER A 1 -6.77 9.70 -14.14
C SER A 1 -5.79 10.83 -14.37
N PHE A 2 -4.95 11.16 -13.40
CA PHE A 2 -3.97 12.25 -13.46
C PHE A 2 -2.52 11.74 -13.64
N SER A 3 -2.31 10.42 -13.62
CA SER A 3 -0.99 9.82 -13.77
C SER A 3 -1.07 8.41 -14.38
N ARG A 4 0.07 7.91 -14.87
CA ARG A 4 0.27 6.49 -15.17
C ARG A 4 0.56 5.76 -13.87
N LEU A 5 -0.27 4.79 -13.49
CA LEU A 5 -0.10 3.97 -12.31
C LEU A 5 0.66 2.68 -12.66
N ILE A 6 1.70 2.37 -11.89
CA ILE A 6 2.47 1.12 -11.97
C ILE A 6 2.22 0.37 -10.67
N LEU A 7 1.63 -0.81 -10.75
CA LEU A 7 1.40 -1.72 -9.63
C LEU A 7 2.08 -3.04 -9.91
N PHE A 8 2.60 -3.67 -8.87
CA PHE A 8 3.16 -5.01 -8.94
C PHE A 8 2.96 -5.75 -7.61
N ASP A 9 2.85 -7.05 -7.70
CA ASP A 9 2.89 -7.90 -6.51
C ASP A 9 4.34 -8.06 -6.07
N LYS A 10 4.61 -7.83 -4.80
CA LYS A 10 5.95 -8.04 -4.25
C LYS A 10 6.32 -9.51 -4.35
N ARG A 11 7.60 -9.78 -4.53
CA ARG A 11 8.17 -11.12 -4.50
C ARG A 11 7.64 -11.94 -3.32
N GLY A 12 7.14 -13.14 -3.58
CA GLY A 12 6.51 -14.02 -2.60
C GLY A 12 5.04 -13.73 -2.30
N THR A 13 4.41 -12.79 -3.02
CA THR A 13 2.99 -12.46 -2.86
C THR A 13 2.25 -12.46 -4.20
N GLY A 14 0.94 -12.65 -4.17
CA GLY A 14 0.05 -12.55 -5.32
C GLY A 14 0.47 -13.47 -6.47
N LEU A 15 0.65 -12.88 -7.64
CA LEU A 15 1.05 -13.58 -8.88
C LEU A 15 2.56 -13.60 -9.10
N SER A 16 3.35 -12.92 -8.25
CA SER A 16 4.81 -12.94 -8.34
C SER A 16 5.38 -14.27 -7.87
N ASP A 17 6.61 -14.58 -8.31
CA ASP A 17 7.31 -15.80 -7.96
C ASP A 17 7.35 -16.03 -6.44
N GLN A 18 7.10 -17.25 -6.03
CA GLN A 18 7.16 -17.65 -4.63
C GLN A 18 8.61 -17.65 -4.14
N VAL A 19 8.78 -17.32 -2.86
CA VAL A 19 10.09 -17.35 -2.20
C VAL A 19 10.12 -18.40 -1.10
N SER A 20 11.32 -18.88 -0.81
CA SER A 20 11.54 -19.74 0.35
C SER A 20 11.28 -19.00 1.64
N LEU A 21 10.50 -19.55 2.56
CA LEU A 21 10.27 -18.97 3.88
C LEU A 21 11.53 -18.93 4.75
N HIS A 22 12.59 -19.67 4.34
CA HIS A 22 13.90 -19.67 5.00
C HIS A 22 14.86 -18.64 4.41
N ASP A 23 14.49 -18.00 3.30
CA ASP A 23 15.32 -17.03 2.59
C ASP A 23 14.42 -15.90 2.05
N LEU A 24 13.82 -15.16 2.97
CA LEU A 24 12.96 -14.04 2.62
C LEU A 24 13.78 -12.87 2.06
N PRO A 25 13.26 -12.12 1.10
CA PRO A 25 13.99 -11.02 0.46
C PRO A 25 14.28 -9.91 1.48
N THR A 26 15.53 -9.50 1.56
CA THR A 26 15.92 -8.32 2.36
C THR A 26 15.26 -7.05 1.80
N ILE A 27 15.33 -5.95 2.55
CA ILE A 27 14.75 -4.68 2.09
C ILE A 27 15.49 -4.17 0.83
N GLU A 28 16.79 -4.43 0.72
CA GLU A 28 17.60 -4.10 -0.45
C GLU A 28 17.16 -4.91 -1.68
N THR A 29 16.90 -6.21 -1.50
CA THR A 29 16.37 -7.04 -2.60
C THR A 29 15.01 -6.53 -3.08
N ARG A 30 14.13 -6.14 -2.14
CA ARG A 30 12.82 -5.57 -2.49
C ARG A 30 12.94 -4.21 -3.16
N MET A 31 13.90 -3.39 -2.76
CA MET A 31 14.23 -2.13 -3.43
C MET A 31 14.72 -2.38 -4.88
N ASP A 32 15.56 -3.39 -5.09
CA ASP A 32 15.99 -3.79 -6.44
C ASP A 32 14.84 -4.30 -7.30
N ASP A 33 13.83 -4.95 -6.72
CA ASP A 33 12.60 -5.33 -7.42
C ASP A 33 11.84 -4.09 -7.93
N VAL A 34 11.74 -3.01 -7.15
CA VAL A 34 11.15 -1.74 -7.61
C VAL A 34 11.89 -1.22 -8.84
N ARG A 35 13.23 -1.20 -8.79
CA ARG A 35 14.06 -0.76 -9.91
C ARG A 35 13.82 -1.62 -11.16
N ALA A 36 13.81 -2.95 -10.99
CA ALA A 36 13.58 -3.88 -12.10
C ALA A 36 12.21 -3.69 -12.75
N VAL A 37 11.16 -3.44 -11.94
CA VAL A 37 9.81 -3.13 -12.45
C VAL A 37 9.82 -1.81 -13.22
N MET A 38 10.44 -0.76 -12.70
CA MET A 38 10.55 0.53 -13.39
C MET A 38 11.25 0.36 -14.75
N ASP A 39 12.37 -0.37 -14.78
CA ASP A 39 13.13 -0.63 -16.01
C ASP A 39 12.29 -1.43 -17.02
N ALA A 40 11.58 -2.47 -16.57
CA ALA A 40 10.73 -3.31 -17.41
C ALA A 40 9.58 -2.54 -18.09
N VAL A 41 9.06 -1.49 -17.43
CA VAL A 41 7.98 -0.65 -17.98
C VAL A 41 8.48 0.64 -18.63
N GLY A 42 9.82 0.83 -18.74
CA GLY A 42 10.44 1.99 -19.34
C GLY A 42 10.22 3.29 -18.56
N SER A 43 10.19 3.22 -17.20
CA SER A 43 10.06 4.40 -16.34
C SER A 43 11.44 4.81 -15.85
N GLU A 44 11.94 5.95 -16.33
CA GLU A 44 13.23 6.49 -15.90
C GLU A 44 13.19 6.97 -14.46
N SER A 45 12.08 7.60 -14.06
CA SER A 45 11.79 8.04 -12.70
C SER A 45 10.32 7.81 -12.36
N ALA A 46 9.96 7.89 -11.10
CA ALA A 46 8.58 7.76 -10.62
C ALA A 46 8.37 8.45 -9.27
N THR A 47 7.15 8.91 -9.02
CA THR A 47 6.69 9.16 -7.66
C THR A 47 6.36 7.82 -6.99
N LEU A 48 7.03 7.50 -5.90
CA LEU A 48 6.77 6.29 -5.13
C LEU A 48 5.66 6.52 -4.13
N LEU A 49 4.68 5.61 -4.11
CA LEU A 49 3.66 5.57 -3.07
C LEU A 49 3.85 4.33 -2.21
N GLY A 50 4.28 4.54 -0.98
CA GLY A 50 4.41 3.50 0.04
C GLY A 50 3.24 3.54 1.01
N HIS A 51 2.50 2.44 1.11
CA HIS A 51 1.46 2.26 2.11
C HIS A 51 1.92 1.22 3.14
N SER A 52 1.74 1.51 4.43
CA SER A 52 2.11 0.60 5.51
C SER A 52 3.58 0.13 5.39
N GLU A 53 3.84 -1.16 5.33
CA GLU A 53 5.18 -1.74 5.13
C GLU A 53 5.85 -1.33 3.80
N GLY A 54 5.06 -0.99 2.79
CA GLY A 54 5.58 -0.50 1.51
C GLY A 54 6.32 0.84 1.64
N GLY A 55 6.01 1.61 2.69
CA GLY A 55 6.71 2.84 3.00
C GLY A 55 8.18 2.62 3.34
N SER A 56 8.50 1.59 4.13
CA SER A 56 9.90 1.29 4.50
C SER A 56 10.76 1.02 3.26
N MET A 57 10.27 0.23 2.32
CA MET A 57 10.95 -0.02 1.04
C MET A 57 11.09 1.26 0.21
N SER A 58 10.04 2.07 0.15
CA SER A 58 10.02 3.33 -0.61
C SER A 58 10.97 4.37 -0.02
N MET A 59 11.10 4.45 1.31
CA MET A 59 12.06 5.31 2.00
C MET A 59 13.50 4.93 1.65
N VAL A 60 13.84 3.63 1.70
CA VAL A 60 15.17 3.15 1.34
C VAL A 60 15.47 3.40 -0.13
N PHE A 61 14.49 3.18 -1.02
CA PHE A 61 14.63 3.45 -2.44
C PHE A 61 14.89 4.94 -2.71
N ALA A 62 14.08 5.83 -2.13
CA ALA A 62 14.20 7.28 -2.33
C ALA A 62 15.54 7.83 -1.82
N ALA A 63 16.04 7.31 -0.70
CA ALA A 63 17.35 7.68 -0.17
C ALA A 63 18.51 7.15 -1.04
N THR A 64 18.35 5.97 -1.66
CA THR A 64 19.41 5.31 -2.44
C THR A 64 19.44 5.77 -3.90
N TYR A 65 18.25 6.01 -4.48
CA TYR A 65 18.10 6.39 -5.89
C TYR A 65 17.31 7.70 -6.05
N PRO A 66 17.83 8.84 -5.54
CA PRO A 66 17.12 10.11 -5.66
C PRO A 66 16.88 10.52 -7.12
N ASP A 67 17.80 10.21 -8.02
CA ASP A 67 17.66 10.51 -9.47
C ASP A 67 16.57 9.66 -10.16
N ARG A 68 16.09 8.60 -9.52
CA ARG A 68 15.00 7.72 -9.99
C ARG A 68 13.67 8.02 -9.29
N THR A 69 13.65 9.00 -8.40
CA THR A 69 12.51 9.29 -7.54
C THR A 69 12.05 10.73 -7.71
N ASP A 70 10.93 10.96 -8.40
CA ASP A 70 10.34 12.29 -8.57
C ASP A 70 9.70 12.83 -7.30
N GLY A 71 9.30 11.93 -6.41
CA GLY A 71 8.70 12.23 -5.12
C GLY A 71 8.39 10.97 -4.33
N LEU A 72 8.21 11.14 -3.03
CA LEU A 72 7.87 10.07 -2.09
C LEU A 72 6.54 10.39 -1.39
N VAL A 73 5.58 9.49 -1.46
CA VAL A 73 4.32 9.60 -0.73
C VAL A 73 4.21 8.42 0.25
N LEU A 74 4.04 8.74 1.51
CA LEU A 74 3.91 7.76 2.60
C LEU A 74 2.48 7.83 3.16
N VAL A 75 1.76 6.72 3.12
CA VAL A 75 0.39 6.62 3.63
C VAL A 75 0.35 5.58 4.74
N GLY A 76 0.09 6.01 5.98
CA GLY A 76 0.03 5.09 7.12
C GLY A 76 1.25 4.16 7.19
N SER A 77 2.45 4.70 6.97
CA SER A 77 3.70 3.94 6.92
C SER A 77 4.49 4.12 8.22
N TYR A 78 5.38 3.20 8.52
CA TYR A 78 6.21 3.23 9.72
C TYR A 78 7.70 3.15 9.38
N ALA A 79 8.53 3.73 10.24
CA ALA A 79 9.99 3.66 10.10
C ALA A 79 10.60 2.46 10.85
N SER A 80 9.94 2.00 11.92
CA SER A 80 10.34 0.83 12.71
C SER A 80 9.13 0.17 13.35
N ARG A 81 9.20 -1.13 13.58
CA ARG A 81 8.23 -1.87 14.41
C ARG A 81 8.85 -2.35 15.73
N ILE A 82 9.96 -1.75 16.12
CA ILE A 82 10.63 -1.95 17.42
C ILE A 82 10.57 -0.62 18.17
N PRO A 83 9.91 -0.55 19.32
CA PRO A 83 9.81 0.69 20.07
C PRO A 83 11.16 1.11 20.64
N SER A 84 11.39 2.41 20.72
CA SER A 84 12.55 3.02 21.33
C SER A 84 12.14 4.32 22.06
N SER A 85 13.06 4.90 22.82
CA SER A 85 12.75 6.13 23.58
C SER A 85 12.34 7.32 22.71
N ASP A 86 12.84 7.38 21.49
CA ASP A 86 12.55 8.41 20.48
C ASP A 86 11.45 7.99 19.47
N TYR A 87 11.06 6.70 19.49
CA TYR A 87 10.00 6.14 18.63
C TYR A 87 9.13 5.15 19.43
N PRO A 88 8.31 5.62 20.38
CA PRO A 88 7.61 4.75 21.34
C PRO A 88 6.31 4.13 20.82
N TRP A 89 5.85 4.49 19.62
CA TRP A 89 4.52 4.13 19.09
C TRP A 89 4.48 2.74 18.45
N ALA A 90 5.63 2.17 18.11
CA ALA A 90 5.69 0.81 17.61
C ALA A 90 5.14 -0.19 18.64
N PRO A 91 4.47 -1.29 18.20
CA PRO A 91 3.95 -2.30 19.11
C PRO A 91 5.07 -2.94 19.92
N ASP A 92 4.78 -3.38 21.15
CA ASP A 92 5.78 -4.13 21.90
C ASP A 92 6.01 -5.53 21.32
N ALA A 93 7.13 -6.16 21.69
CA ALA A 93 7.54 -7.44 21.10
C ALA A 93 6.56 -8.58 21.40
N ALA A 94 5.90 -8.56 22.54
CA ALA A 94 4.94 -9.61 22.93
C ALA A 94 3.64 -9.49 22.13
N ASP A 95 3.13 -8.27 21.97
CA ASP A 95 1.94 -7.98 21.16
C ASP A 95 2.19 -8.34 19.70
N ARG A 96 3.38 -8.00 19.18
CA ARG A 96 3.76 -8.31 17.81
C ARG A 96 3.86 -9.81 17.55
N GLU A 97 4.44 -10.60 18.45
CA GLU A 97 4.51 -12.06 18.30
C GLU A 97 3.12 -12.69 18.44
N ALA A 98 2.26 -12.17 19.30
CA ALA A 98 0.86 -12.61 19.40
C ALA A 98 0.09 -12.37 18.09
N GLU A 99 0.30 -11.21 17.46
CA GLU A 99 -0.28 -10.88 16.16
C GLU A 99 0.22 -11.82 15.05
N VAL A 100 1.53 -12.08 14.99
CA VAL A 100 2.12 -13.02 14.03
C VAL A 100 1.52 -14.41 14.20
N ALA A 101 1.40 -14.88 15.44
CA ALA A 101 0.79 -16.17 15.73
C ALA A 101 -0.70 -16.22 15.38
N LEU A 102 -1.41 -15.11 15.52
CA LEU A 102 -2.82 -15.00 15.09
C LEU A 102 -2.90 -15.07 13.55
N VAL A 103 -2.10 -14.29 12.84
CA VAL A 103 -2.04 -14.28 11.37
C VAL A 103 -1.77 -15.70 10.84
N GLU A 104 -0.81 -16.44 11.42
CA GLU A 104 -0.50 -17.80 10.99
C GLU A 104 -1.69 -18.76 11.10
N ARG A 105 -2.56 -18.56 12.10
CA ARG A 105 -3.73 -19.40 12.32
C ARG A 105 -4.97 -18.98 11.55
N THR A 106 -5.15 -17.68 11.29
CA THR A 106 -6.43 -17.12 10.85
C THR A 106 -6.36 -16.27 9.58
N TRP A 107 -5.24 -16.28 8.86
CA TRP A 107 -5.06 -15.50 7.64
C TRP A 107 -6.16 -15.78 6.61
N GLY A 108 -6.94 -14.76 6.27
CA GLY A 108 -8.02 -14.87 5.31
C GLY A 108 -9.27 -15.58 5.82
N ASP A 109 -9.41 -15.76 7.13
CA ASP A 109 -10.64 -16.18 7.77
C ASP A 109 -11.51 -14.93 8.05
N PRO A 110 -12.73 -14.83 7.47
CA PRO A 110 -13.58 -13.66 7.63
C PRO A 110 -13.98 -13.36 9.08
N ASP A 111 -14.05 -14.41 9.93
CA ASP A 111 -14.43 -14.26 11.35
C ASP A 111 -13.26 -13.73 12.20
N HIS A 112 -12.06 -13.66 11.66
CA HIS A 112 -10.84 -13.32 12.39
C HIS A 112 -10.05 -12.16 11.76
N ILE A 113 -10.63 -11.41 10.85
CA ILE A 113 -9.99 -10.20 10.31
C ILE A 113 -9.88 -9.18 11.44
N PRO A 114 -8.68 -8.65 11.71
CA PRO A 114 -8.52 -7.63 12.75
C PRO A 114 -9.37 -6.40 12.46
N PRO A 115 -10.22 -5.95 13.40
CA PRO A 115 -11.15 -4.84 13.14
C PRO A 115 -10.44 -3.51 12.87
N TRP A 116 -9.20 -3.34 13.30
CA TRP A 116 -8.41 -2.14 13.06
C TRP A 116 -7.98 -1.96 11.59
N VAL A 117 -8.06 -3.02 10.78
CA VAL A 117 -7.69 -2.94 9.35
C VAL A 117 -8.60 -1.96 8.61
N ALA A 118 -9.90 -2.01 8.85
CA ALA A 118 -10.89 -1.09 8.26
C ALA A 118 -12.12 -0.95 9.17
N PRO A 119 -12.02 -0.29 10.33
CA PRO A 119 -13.12 -0.17 11.31
C PRO A 119 -14.43 0.30 10.69
N SER A 120 -14.37 1.21 9.71
CA SER A 120 -15.54 1.77 9.05
C SER A 120 -16.33 0.76 8.20
N ARG A 121 -15.70 -0.36 7.81
CA ARG A 121 -16.23 -1.33 6.87
C ARG A 121 -16.50 -2.72 7.48
N MET A 122 -16.10 -2.96 8.73
CA MET A 122 -16.21 -4.28 9.35
C MET A 122 -17.67 -4.71 9.62
N SER A 123 -18.63 -3.81 9.57
CA SER A 123 -20.06 -4.13 9.62
C SER A 123 -20.66 -4.54 8.26
N ASP A 124 -19.91 -4.45 7.18
CA ASP A 124 -20.31 -4.85 5.82
C ASP A 124 -19.82 -6.28 5.52
N PRO A 125 -20.69 -7.31 5.55
CA PRO A 125 -20.27 -8.70 5.31
C PRO A 125 -19.67 -8.94 3.93
N ALA A 126 -20.10 -8.19 2.91
CA ALA A 126 -19.57 -8.32 1.56
C ALA A 126 -18.12 -7.81 1.48
N PHE A 127 -17.83 -6.72 2.20
CA PHE A 127 -16.47 -6.21 2.33
C PHE A 127 -15.56 -7.19 3.10
N VAL A 128 -16.02 -7.73 4.21
CA VAL A 128 -15.28 -8.70 5.03
C VAL A 128 -14.93 -9.95 4.21
N GLU A 129 -15.88 -10.51 3.47
CA GLU A 129 -15.62 -11.67 2.59
C GLU A 129 -14.66 -11.32 1.44
N TRP A 130 -14.81 -10.14 0.84
CA TRP A 130 -13.88 -9.65 -0.18
C TRP A 130 -12.46 -9.54 0.38
N LEU A 131 -12.29 -8.95 1.57
CA LEU A 131 -10.99 -8.78 2.20
C LEU A 131 -10.36 -10.12 2.57
N ALA A 132 -11.15 -11.04 3.14
CA ALA A 132 -10.71 -12.40 3.44
C ALA A 132 -10.20 -13.13 2.17
N ARG A 133 -10.94 -13.00 1.08
CA ARG A 133 -10.53 -13.55 -0.23
C ARG A 133 -9.26 -12.89 -0.75
N TYR A 134 -9.15 -11.56 -0.66
CA TYR A 134 -7.94 -10.83 -1.04
C TYR A 134 -6.72 -11.33 -0.27
N MET A 135 -6.83 -11.50 1.04
CA MET A 135 -5.77 -12.05 1.89
C MET A 135 -5.34 -13.45 1.45
N ARG A 136 -6.31 -14.37 1.21
CA ARG A 136 -6.02 -15.74 0.74
C ARG A 136 -5.33 -15.78 -0.62
N LEU A 137 -5.69 -14.87 -1.53
CA LEU A 137 -5.07 -14.79 -2.86
C LEU A 137 -3.70 -14.12 -2.83
N SER A 138 -3.44 -13.27 -1.85
CA SER A 138 -2.17 -12.55 -1.74
C SER A 138 -1.05 -13.42 -1.18
N SER A 139 -1.34 -14.32 -0.24
CA SER A 139 -0.31 -15.13 0.44
C SER A 139 -0.91 -16.32 1.19
N SER A 140 -0.08 -17.34 1.47
CA SER A 140 -0.45 -18.39 2.41
C SER A 140 -0.31 -17.90 3.87
N PRO A 141 -1.02 -18.50 4.85
CA PRO A 141 -0.91 -18.11 6.26
C PRO A 141 0.53 -18.10 6.79
N ARG A 142 1.32 -19.12 6.47
CA ARG A 142 2.72 -19.21 6.87
C ARG A 142 3.59 -18.15 6.21
N ALA A 143 3.36 -17.85 4.93
CA ALA A 143 4.09 -16.81 4.22
C ALA A 143 3.73 -15.42 4.76
N ALA A 144 2.46 -15.15 5.04
CA ALA A 144 2.02 -13.91 5.65
C ALA A 144 2.65 -13.69 7.04
N ALA A 145 2.66 -14.72 7.89
CA ALA A 145 3.31 -14.67 9.20
C ALA A 145 4.84 -14.46 9.10
N ALA A 146 5.50 -15.13 8.15
CA ALA A 146 6.93 -14.97 7.91
C ALA A 146 7.28 -13.56 7.42
N LEU A 147 6.50 -13.00 6.50
CA LEU A 147 6.65 -11.62 6.02
C LEU A 147 6.41 -10.61 7.16
N LEU A 148 5.43 -10.86 8.02
CA LEU A 148 5.14 -10.01 9.16
C LEU A 148 6.30 -10.00 10.17
N ARG A 149 6.89 -11.16 10.47
CA ARG A 149 8.12 -11.27 11.31
C ARG A 149 9.28 -10.51 10.68
N MET A 150 9.51 -10.70 9.39
CA MET A 150 10.57 -10.01 8.66
C MET A 150 10.39 -8.50 8.72
N ASN A 151 9.17 -7.99 8.45
CA ASN A 151 8.87 -6.56 8.49
C ASN A 151 9.06 -5.96 9.88
N THR A 152 8.89 -6.75 10.95
CA THR A 152 9.16 -6.33 12.33
C THR A 152 10.64 -5.98 12.57
N GLN A 153 11.56 -6.60 11.83
CA GLN A 153 13.00 -6.36 11.95
C GLN A 153 13.51 -5.19 11.12
N VAL A 154 12.67 -4.63 10.27
CA VAL A 154 13.05 -3.48 9.42
C VAL A 154 13.10 -2.20 10.26
N ASP A 155 14.22 -1.49 10.15
CA ASP A 155 14.42 -0.17 10.75
C ASP A 155 15.00 0.78 9.70
N THR A 156 14.19 1.73 9.26
CA THR A 156 14.55 2.72 8.23
C THR A 156 14.79 4.11 8.81
N ARG A 157 14.79 4.28 10.13
CA ARG A 157 14.95 5.58 10.77
C ARG A 157 16.25 6.28 10.35
N HIS A 158 17.32 5.52 10.18
CA HIS A 158 18.63 6.05 9.81
C HIS A 158 18.73 6.58 8.38
N VAL A 159 17.82 6.18 7.47
CA VAL A 159 17.84 6.69 6.09
C VAL A 159 16.98 7.94 5.87
N LEU A 160 16.08 8.26 6.81
CA LEU A 160 15.14 9.38 6.65
C LEU A 160 15.86 10.72 6.40
N PRO A 161 16.94 11.08 7.13
CA PRO A 161 17.67 12.33 6.87
C PRO A 161 18.40 12.35 5.52
N MET A 162 18.52 11.21 4.84
CA MET A 162 19.17 11.10 3.53
C MET A 162 18.19 11.29 2.38
N ILE A 163 16.88 11.33 2.66
CA ILE A 163 15.85 11.53 1.64
C ILE A 163 15.85 13.01 1.26
N SER A 164 16.20 13.30 0.01
CA SER A 164 16.30 14.65 -0.55
C SER A 164 15.23 14.99 -1.59
N VAL A 165 14.34 14.04 -1.88
CA VAL A 165 13.25 14.23 -2.84
C VAL A 165 12.00 14.82 -2.16
N PRO A 166 11.13 15.54 -2.90
CA PRO A 166 9.86 16.01 -2.36
C PRO A 166 9.11 14.87 -1.68
N THR A 167 8.68 15.09 -0.45
CA THR A 167 8.03 14.04 0.36
C THR A 167 6.70 14.50 0.93
N LEU A 168 5.68 13.65 0.82
CA LEU A 168 4.33 13.84 1.36
C LEU A 168 3.99 12.69 2.31
N CYS A 169 3.65 13.01 3.54
CA CYS A 169 3.23 12.07 4.57
C CYS A 169 1.74 12.25 4.88
N LEU A 170 0.94 11.21 4.65
CA LEU A 170 -0.52 11.21 4.81
C LEU A 170 -0.92 10.17 5.85
N TYR A 171 -1.48 10.60 6.98
CA TYR A 171 -1.82 9.70 8.09
C TYR A 171 -3.21 9.97 8.62
N ARG A 172 -3.97 8.89 8.85
CA ARG A 172 -5.27 8.99 9.49
C ARG A 172 -5.14 9.18 10.99
N THR A 173 -5.94 10.07 11.55
CA THR A 173 -5.87 10.43 12.96
C THR A 173 -6.27 9.30 13.91
N GLY A 174 -7.10 8.39 13.44
CA GLY A 174 -7.62 7.26 14.22
C GLY A 174 -7.05 5.90 13.82
N ASP A 175 -6.04 5.83 12.95
CA ASP A 175 -5.39 4.57 12.58
C ASP A 175 -4.79 3.90 13.83
N GLN A 176 -5.18 2.64 14.06
CA GLN A 176 -4.76 1.89 15.24
C GLN A 176 -3.50 1.04 15.00
N ASP A 177 -3.19 0.70 13.74
CA ASP A 177 -1.98 -0.03 13.40
C ASP A 177 -0.77 0.90 13.31
N VAL A 178 -0.88 2.00 12.56
CA VAL A 178 0.18 3.00 12.41
C VAL A 178 -0.31 4.34 12.94
N LYS A 179 0.22 4.72 14.10
CA LYS A 179 -0.22 5.94 14.78
C LYS A 179 0.15 7.19 13.98
N VAL A 180 -0.73 8.19 14.02
CA VAL A 180 -0.49 9.49 13.36
C VAL A 180 0.80 10.15 13.86
N GLU A 181 1.20 9.89 15.10
CA GLU A 181 2.45 10.35 15.69
C GLU A 181 3.68 9.75 15.00
N GLU A 182 3.61 8.50 14.51
CA GLU A 182 4.69 7.89 13.71
C GLU A 182 4.92 8.69 12.43
N GLY A 183 3.84 9.07 11.75
CA GLY A 183 3.92 9.89 10.55
C GLY A 183 4.47 11.28 10.81
N ARG A 184 4.05 11.91 11.90
CA ARG A 184 4.55 13.24 12.31
C ARG A 184 6.04 13.16 12.64
N TRP A 185 6.48 12.10 13.31
CA TRP A 185 7.89 11.86 13.61
C TRP A 185 8.69 11.65 12.33
N ILE A 186 8.23 10.78 11.40
CA ILE A 186 8.88 10.53 10.11
C ILE A 186 9.03 11.84 9.31
N ALA A 187 7.97 12.63 9.19
CA ALA A 187 8.02 13.89 8.46
C ALA A 187 9.03 14.88 9.05
N ASN A 188 9.21 14.88 10.37
CA ASN A 188 10.20 15.72 11.04
C ASN A 188 11.65 15.27 10.82
N GLN A 189 11.89 14.05 10.37
CA GLN A 189 13.24 13.54 10.04
C GLN A 189 13.63 13.80 8.57
N ILE A 190 12.69 14.17 7.70
CA ILE A 190 12.91 14.39 6.27
C ILE A 190 12.82 15.88 5.99
N GLU A 191 13.90 16.48 5.48
CA GLU A 191 13.92 17.91 5.19
C GLU A 191 12.87 18.28 4.14
N GLY A 192 12.04 19.27 4.46
CA GLY A 192 10.99 19.77 3.55
C GLY A 192 9.79 18.85 3.36
N ALA A 193 9.66 17.75 4.12
CA ALA A 193 8.49 16.89 4.03
C ALA A 193 7.20 17.61 4.43
N LYS A 194 6.15 17.47 3.62
CA LYS A 194 4.79 17.90 3.95
C LYS A 194 4.09 16.81 4.73
N PHE A 195 3.54 17.14 5.90
CA PHE A 195 2.72 16.25 6.70
C PHE A 195 1.25 16.69 6.68
N VAL A 196 0.34 15.75 6.42
CA VAL A 196 -1.11 16.01 6.40
C VAL A 196 -1.83 14.95 7.22
N GLU A 197 -2.61 15.41 8.18
CA GLU A 197 -3.52 14.57 8.93
C GLU A 197 -4.84 14.42 8.18
N ILE A 198 -5.32 13.20 8.09
CA ILE A 198 -6.58 12.85 7.42
C ILE A 198 -7.54 12.34 8.47
N ASP A 199 -8.76 12.84 8.50
CA ASP A 199 -9.79 12.29 9.36
C ASP A 199 -10.12 10.86 8.92
N GLY A 200 -10.19 9.94 9.89
CA GLY A 200 -10.50 8.54 9.63
C GLY A 200 -9.75 7.59 10.54
N SER A 201 -10.14 6.34 10.51
CA SER A 201 -9.61 5.28 11.38
C SER A 201 -9.16 4.02 10.64
N ASP A 202 -9.48 3.88 9.35
CA ASP A 202 -9.11 2.70 8.58
C ASP A 202 -7.61 2.70 8.26
N HIS A 203 -6.95 1.56 8.48
CA HIS A 203 -5.58 1.39 8.01
C HIS A 203 -5.53 1.18 6.49
N LEU A 204 -6.51 0.46 5.93
CA LEU A 204 -6.58 0.22 4.48
C LEU A 204 -6.60 1.53 3.68
N PHE A 205 -5.82 1.56 2.58
CA PHE A 205 -5.74 2.73 1.70
C PHE A 205 -7.12 3.19 1.19
N SER A 206 -7.97 2.22 0.78
CA SER A 206 -9.31 2.46 0.22
C SER A 206 -10.41 2.65 1.28
N GLY A 207 -10.04 2.88 2.54
CA GLY A 207 -10.97 3.08 3.65
C GLY A 207 -11.55 4.50 3.72
N ASP A 208 -12.03 4.86 4.91
CA ASP A 208 -12.49 6.22 5.19
C ASP A 208 -11.38 7.26 4.94
N GLY A 209 -11.73 8.47 4.56
CA GLY A 209 -10.77 9.51 4.21
C GLY A 209 -9.98 9.28 2.91
N SER A 210 -10.22 8.18 2.16
CA SER A 210 -9.49 7.88 0.91
C SER A 210 -9.62 8.98 -0.13
N ASP A 211 -10.75 9.65 -0.19
CA ASP A 211 -10.95 10.80 -1.09
C ASP A 211 -10.02 11.97 -0.78
N ALA A 212 -9.78 12.25 0.50
CA ALA A 212 -8.85 13.28 0.93
C ALA A 212 -7.41 12.87 0.60
N ILE A 213 -7.04 11.60 0.83
CA ILE A 213 -5.74 11.05 0.44
C ILE A 213 -5.51 11.21 -1.06
N LEU A 214 -6.50 10.87 -1.89
CA LEU A 214 -6.39 10.98 -3.34
C LEU A 214 -6.27 12.44 -3.79
N ALA A 215 -6.94 13.38 -3.13
CA ALA A 215 -6.83 14.81 -3.45
C ALA A 215 -5.44 15.37 -3.13
N GLU A 216 -4.86 15.01 -1.98
CA GLU A 216 -3.50 15.40 -1.61
C GLU A 216 -2.46 14.77 -2.54
N LEU A 217 -2.66 13.50 -2.92
CA LEU A 217 -1.80 12.79 -3.89
C LEU A 217 -1.86 13.45 -5.27
N GLU A 218 -3.06 13.80 -5.78
CA GLU A 218 -3.22 14.48 -7.06
C GLU A 218 -2.50 15.83 -7.04
N GLU A 219 -2.72 16.64 -6.00
CA GLU A 219 -2.02 17.92 -5.84
C GLU A 219 -0.52 17.76 -5.81
N PHE A 220 -0.02 16.78 -5.08
CA PHE A 220 1.43 16.50 -4.96
C PHE A 220 2.06 16.10 -6.30
N VAL A 221 1.39 15.24 -7.07
CA VAL A 221 1.91 14.73 -8.36
C VAL A 221 1.77 15.74 -9.49
N THR A 222 0.69 16.55 -9.49
CA THR A 222 0.36 17.44 -10.63
C THR A 222 0.64 18.92 -10.35
N GLY A 223 0.91 19.28 -9.10
CA GLY A 223 1.02 20.67 -8.65
C GLY A 223 -0.31 21.41 -8.58
N SER A 224 -1.43 20.73 -8.77
CA SER A 224 -2.77 21.35 -8.74
C SER A 224 -3.82 20.41 -8.17
N ARG A 225 -4.70 20.92 -7.31
CA ARG A 225 -5.92 20.19 -6.97
C ARG A 225 -6.86 20.22 -8.17
N GLY A 226 -7.14 19.05 -8.74
CA GLY A 226 -8.18 18.94 -9.74
C GLY A 226 -9.51 19.45 -9.17
N ALA A 227 -10.17 20.38 -9.86
CA ALA A 227 -11.55 20.67 -9.54
C ALA A 227 -12.34 19.37 -9.76
N ARG A 228 -12.82 18.74 -8.70
CA ARG A 228 -13.78 17.62 -8.80
C ARG A 228 -15.05 18.19 -9.43
N SER A 229 -15.08 18.26 -10.74
CA SER A 229 -16.37 18.25 -11.44
C SER A 229 -16.89 16.83 -11.32
N PRO A 230 -18.03 16.60 -10.70
CA PRO A 230 -18.75 15.37 -10.89
C PRO A 230 -19.19 15.36 -12.37
N GLU A 231 -18.34 14.88 -13.26
CA GLU A 231 -18.78 14.51 -14.59
C GLU A 231 -19.71 13.30 -14.43
N ARG A 232 -20.96 13.60 -14.07
CA ARG A 232 -22.08 12.72 -14.40
C ARG A 232 -22.27 12.82 -15.90
N VAL A 233 -21.46 12.08 -16.65
CA VAL A 233 -21.74 11.85 -18.06
C VAL A 233 -22.96 10.94 -18.08
N LEU A 234 -24.08 11.48 -18.53
CA LEU A 234 -25.23 10.67 -18.89
C LEU A 234 -24.83 9.89 -20.15
N ALA A 235 -24.28 8.69 -19.97
CA ALA A 235 -23.95 7.81 -21.07
C ALA A 235 -25.13 6.88 -21.30
N THR A 236 -25.71 6.97 -22.49
CA THR A 236 -26.65 5.94 -22.97
C THR A 236 -25.80 4.79 -23.50
N VAL A 237 -25.78 3.67 -22.77
CA VAL A 237 -25.13 2.43 -23.24
C VAL A 237 -26.17 1.65 -24.04
N LEU A 238 -25.99 1.59 -25.36
CA LEU A 238 -26.81 0.79 -26.26
C LEU A 238 -26.17 -0.62 -26.36
N PHE A 239 -26.82 -1.62 -25.80
CA PHE A 239 -26.48 -3.01 -26.07
C PHE A 239 -27.28 -3.46 -27.33
N THR A 240 -26.58 -3.77 -28.42
CA THR A 240 -27.16 -4.40 -29.59
C THR A 240 -26.74 -5.86 -29.57
N ASP A 241 -27.71 -6.76 -29.51
CA ASP A 241 -27.47 -8.18 -29.76
C ASP A 241 -27.87 -8.47 -31.21
N ILE A 242 -27.07 -9.24 -31.92
CA ILE A 242 -27.39 -9.68 -33.28
C ILE A 242 -28.22 -10.94 -33.15
N VAL A 243 -29.52 -10.81 -33.37
CA VAL A 243 -30.45 -11.95 -33.36
C VAL A 243 -29.94 -13.01 -34.35
N GLY A 244 -29.71 -14.22 -33.84
CA GLY A 244 -29.17 -15.34 -34.63
C GLY A 244 -27.68 -15.29 -34.90
N SER A 245 -26.90 -14.58 -34.06
CA SER A 245 -25.42 -14.49 -34.21
C SER A 245 -24.73 -15.85 -34.23
N THR A 246 -25.16 -16.78 -33.39
CA THR A 246 -24.62 -18.15 -33.33
C THR A 246 -24.93 -18.96 -34.61
N GLU A 247 -26.15 -18.82 -35.17
CA GLU A 247 -26.52 -19.47 -36.41
C GLU A 247 -25.77 -18.88 -37.61
N ARG A 248 -25.55 -17.56 -37.63
CA ARG A 248 -24.75 -16.92 -38.68
C ARG A 248 -23.28 -17.25 -38.62
N ALA A 249 -22.70 -17.32 -37.45
CA ALA A 249 -21.32 -17.78 -37.28
C ALA A 249 -21.13 -19.22 -37.78
N ALA A 250 -22.07 -20.11 -37.45
CA ALA A 250 -22.07 -21.50 -37.95
C ALA A 250 -22.25 -21.62 -39.47
N GLN A 251 -22.90 -20.64 -40.11
CA GLN A 251 -23.09 -20.63 -41.58
C GLN A 251 -21.90 -20.02 -42.32
N LEU A 252 -21.12 -19.14 -41.69
CA LEU A 252 -20.02 -18.43 -42.34
C LEU A 252 -18.71 -19.21 -42.22
N GLY A 253 -18.63 -20.23 -41.32
CA GLY A 253 -17.42 -20.97 -41.03
C GLY A 253 -16.36 -20.12 -40.35
N ASP A 254 -15.57 -20.71 -39.44
CA ASP A 254 -14.38 -20.09 -38.87
C ASP A 254 -13.33 -19.85 -39.95
#